data_e12ad643a0ff774260811e24ada4349c
#
_entry.id   e12ad643a0ff774260811e24ada4349c
#
_cell.length_a   1.000
_cell.length_b   1.000
_cell.length_c   1.000
_cell.angle_alpha   90.00
_cell.angle_beta   90.00
_cell.angle_gamma   90.00
#
_symmetry.space_group_name_H-M   'P 1'
#
loop_
_entity.id
_entity.type
_entity.pdbx_description
1 polymer ?
#
loop_
_entity_poly.entity_id
_entity_poly.type
_entity_poly.pdbx_seq_one_letter_code
_entity_poly.pdbx_strand_id
1 'polypeptide(L)'
;QLKKPTIKNPDLVAAMAEFKKQQSVQTEKEMLDAIAAASFIAPITLQNKLNEVEPDENGQRHMEASLMAVSNKDGAKFFPAFTDWLEFLKWKNDPDADTMVITFDQYCGILLKQGVDVSGIVINPAETNIVIRKEKMAEMKGVSPEAEQPQEAPKKNNILPLFGCEKVTNPEVIVAADRLRRENNEPARNNMFEAMRKARFVAPVLMEVPKEVKAGEKVNAQAEFIMLNHEGGKYMPLFTSLSELQKWNGAPDCKAVPMS
;
A
#
# COMPACT_ATOMS: atom_id res chain seq x y z
N GLN A 1 -20.25 -19.99 -12.18
CA GLN A 1 -20.17 -19.64 -10.74
C GLN A 1 -18.96 -20.33 -10.16
N LEU A 2 -18.00 -19.58 -9.62
CA LEU A 2 -16.90 -20.12 -8.85
C LEU A 2 -17.49 -20.85 -7.63
N LYS A 3 -17.08 -22.10 -7.39
CA LYS A 3 -17.52 -22.86 -6.21
C LYS A 3 -17.12 -22.10 -4.96
N LYS A 4 -18.08 -21.84 -4.06
CA LYS A 4 -17.82 -21.23 -2.76
C LYS A 4 -16.77 -22.06 -2.02
N PRO A 5 -15.70 -21.44 -1.49
CA PRO A 5 -14.65 -22.16 -0.78
C PRO A 5 -15.20 -22.79 0.51
N THR A 6 -15.01 -24.09 0.68
CA THR A 6 -15.42 -24.85 1.86
C THR A 6 -14.27 -24.93 2.87
N ILE A 7 -13.73 -23.79 3.28
CA ILE A 7 -12.65 -23.76 4.28
C ILE A 7 -13.26 -23.69 5.68
N LYS A 8 -12.62 -24.40 6.57
CA LYS A 8 -12.86 -24.36 8.02
C LYS A 8 -11.51 -24.42 8.73
N ASN A 9 -11.36 -23.62 9.77
CA ASN A 9 -10.13 -23.58 10.59
C ASN A 9 -10.51 -23.83 12.06
N PRO A 10 -10.96 -25.03 12.43
CA PRO A 10 -11.44 -25.30 13.79
C PRO A 10 -10.37 -25.07 14.86
N ASP A 11 -9.13 -25.47 14.58
CA ASP A 11 -7.99 -25.30 15.52
C ASP A 11 -7.66 -23.81 15.73
N LEU A 12 -7.67 -23.02 14.65
CA LEU A 12 -7.48 -21.59 14.73
C LEU A 12 -8.62 -20.91 15.52
N VAL A 13 -9.86 -21.26 15.23
CA VAL A 13 -11.02 -20.69 15.94
C VAL A 13 -10.95 -21.01 17.43
N ALA A 14 -10.57 -22.24 17.79
CA ALA A 14 -10.36 -22.65 19.19
C ALA A 14 -9.23 -21.86 19.86
N ALA A 15 -8.07 -21.77 19.20
CA ALA A 15 -6.91 -21.03 19.72
C ALA A 15 -7.20 -19.52 19.89
N MET A 16 -7.92 -18.91 18.96
CA MET A 16 -8.36 -17.51 19.05
C MET A 16 -9.32 -17.32 20.23
N ALA A 17 -10.24 -18.27 20.49
CA ALA A 17 -11.15 -18.22 21.61
C ALA A 17 -10.42 -18.35 22.95
N GLU A 18 -9.44 -19.25 23.07
CA GLU A 18 -8.63 -19.41 24.28
C GLU A 18 -7.76 -18.16 24.53
N PHE A 19 -7.10 -17.61 23.49
CA PHE A 19 -6.35 -16.37 23.63
C PHE A 19 -7.23 -15.20 24.09
N LYS A 20 -8.48 -15.11 23.62
CA LYS A 20 -9.43 -14.08 24.05
C LYS A 20 -9.85 -14.22 25.50
N LYS A 21 -9.96 -15.47 26.00
CA LYS A 21 -10.28 -15.74 27.42
C LYS A 21 -9.10 -15.46 28.34
N GLN A 22 -7.92 -15.87 27.94
CA GLN A 22 -6.70 -15.76 28.74
C GLN A 22 -5.54 -15.33 27.86
N GLN A 23 -5.17 -14.05 27.92
CA GLN A 23 -4.04 -13.49 27.20
C GLN A 23 -2.73 -13.86 27.94
N SER A 24 -2.05 -14.90 27.47
CA SER A 24 -0.77 -15.36 27.98
C SER A 24 0.20 -15.61 26.81
N VAL A 25 1.49 -15.67 27.08
CA VAL A 25 2.51 -16.00 26.08
C VAL A 25 2.23 -17.35 25.42
N GLN A 26 1.72 -18.32 26.20
CA GLN A 26 1.41 -19.65 25.70
C GLN A 26 0.22 -19.63 24.73
N THR A 27 -0.90 -19.01 25.12
CA THR A 27 -2.10 -18.93 24.27
C THR A 27 -1.88 -18.04 23.04
N GLU A 28 -1.03 -16.99 23.14
CA GLU A 28 -0.60 -16.21 21.98
C GLU A 28 0.18 -17.09 21.01
N LYS A 29 1.16 -17.86 21.49
CA LYS A 29 1.94 -18.77 20.67
C LYS A 29 1.07 -19.79 19.94
N GLU A 30 0.18 -20.47 20.67
CA GLU A 30 -0.74 -21.46 20.11
C GLU A 30 -1.63 -20.84 19.01
N MET A 31 -2.12 -19.62 19.21
CA MET A 31 -2.89 -18.89 18.23
C MET A 31 -2.04 -18.54 16.99
N LEU A 32 -0.81 -18.07 17.18
CA LEU A 32 0.08 -17.73 16.06
C LEU A 32 0.49 -18.98 15.26
N ASP A 33 0.75 -20.10 15.93
CA ASP A 33 1.05 -21.38 15.28
C ASP A 33 -0.16 -21.86 14.43
N ALA A 34 -1.38 -21.73 14.97
CA ALA A 34 -2.60 -22.05 14.25
C ALA A 34 -2.85 -21.10 13.05
N ILE A 35 -2.54 -19.81 13.18
CA ILE A 35 -2.60 -18.84 12.07
C ILE A 35 -1.62 -19.22 10.95
N ALA A 36 -0.40 -19.63 11.31
CA ALA A 36 0.62 -20.02 10.34
C ALA A 36 0.19 -21.23 9.49
N ALA A 37 -0.57 -22.15 10.09
CA ALA A 37 -1.08 -23.36 9.41
C ALA A 37 -2.41 -23.13 8.65
N ALA A 38 -3.06 -22.00 8.83
CA ALA A 38 -4.41 -21.75 8.33
C ALA A 38 -4.45 -21.33 6.86
N SER A 39 -5.59 -21.61 6.23
CA SER A 39 -6.00 -21.05 4.95
C SER A 39 -7.22 -20.15 5.18
N PHE A 40 -7.26 -19.02 4.52
CA PHE A 40 -8.27 -17.99 4.71
C PHE A 40 -9.07 -17.74 3.45
N ILE A 41 -10.30 -17.29 3.59
CA ILE A 41 -11.07 -16.68 2.52
C ILE A 41 -10.70 -15.20 2.48
N ALA A 42 -10.22 -14.73 1.32
CA ALA A 42 -9.88 -13.35 1.07
C ALA A 42 -10.83 -12.76 0.01
N PRO A 43 -11.45 -11.61 0.24
CA PRO A 43 -12.22 -10.91 -0.78
C PRO A 43 -11.27 -10.33 -1.83
N ILE A 44 -11.69 -10.43 -3.09
CA ILE A 44 -10.94 -9.91 -4.22
C ILE A 44 -11.80 -9.00 -5.08
N THR A 45 -11.15 -8.18 -5.88
CA THR A 45 -11.75 -7.47 -7.01
C THR A 45 -11.15 -8.01 -8.28
N LEU A 46 -11.99 -8.47 -9.20
CA LEU A 46 -11.57 -8.89 -10.54
C LEU A 46 -11.50 -7.65 -11.43
N GLN A 47 -10.37 -7.44 -12.12
CA GLN A 47 -10.22 -6.31 -13.03
C GLN A 47 -11.06 -6.47 -14.30
N ASN A 48 -11.23 -7.72 -14.76
CA ASN A 48 -12.03 -8.04 -15.93
C ASN A 48 -13.02 -9.18 -15.60
N LYS A 49 -14.20 -9.14 -16.20
CA LYS A 49 -15.14 -10.26 -16.10
C LYS A 49 -14.65 -11.44 -16.94
N LEU A 50 -14.92 -12.66 -16.48
CA LEU A 50 -14.46 -13.89 -17.12
C LEU A 50 -14.80 -13.95 -18.62
N ASN A 51 -15.89 -13.31 -19.04
CA ASN A 51 -16.37 -13.28 -20.44
C ASN A 51 -15.64 -12.25 -21.30
N GLU A 52 -14.85 -11.34 -20.70
CA GLU A 52 -14.14 -10.25 -21.38
C GLU A 52 -12.67 -10.59 -21.63
N VAL A 53 -12.18 -11.72 -21.07
CA VAL A 53 -10.80 -12.17 -21.23
C VAL A 53 -10.71 -13.21 -22.33
N GLU A 54 -9.96 -12.93 -23.37
CA GLU A 54 -9.68 -13.93 -24.41
C GLU A 54 -8.73 -15.02 -23.88
N PRO A 55 -8.95 -16.30 -24.26
CA PRO A 55 -8.03 -17.36 -23.87
C PRO A 55 -6.67 -17.18 -24.57
N ASP A 56 -5.60 -17.53 -23.85
CA ASP A 56 -4.25 -17.60 -24.42
C ASP A 56 -4.11 -18.74 -25.45
N GLU A 57 -2.90 -18.90 -26.02
CA GLU A 57 -2.57 -19.93 -27.00
C GLU A 57 -2.82 -21.36 -26.49
N ASN A 58 -2.91 -21.56 -25.17
CA ASN A 58 -3.18 -22.82 -24.49
C ASN A 58 -4.65 -22.97 -24.09
N GLY A 59 -5.51 -22.02 -24.45
CA GLY A 59 -6.93 -21.99 -24.07
C GLY A 59 -7.16 -21.56 -22.61
N GLN A 60 -6.16 -21.03 -21.91
CA GLN A 60 -6.26 -20.56 -20.54
C GLN A 60 -6.61 -19.06 -20.50
N ARG A 61 -7.50 -18.69 -19.60
CA ARG A 61 -7.88 -17.30 -19.36
C ARG A 61 -7.18 -16.80 -18.11
N HIS A 62 -6.29 -15.82 -18.27
CA HIS A 62 -5.58 -15.18 -17.17
C HIS A 62 -6.41 -14.01 -16.65
N MET A 63 -6.97 -14.17 -15.45
CA MET A 63 -7.71 -13.10 -14.78
C MET A 63 -6.80 -12.40 -13.77
N GLU A 64 -6.77 -11.09 -13.84
CA GLU A 64 -6.10 -10.28 -12.82
C GLU A 64 -7.05 -10.03 -11.66
N ALA A 65 -6.64 -10.47 -10.48
CA ALA A 65 -7.36 -10.28 -9.23
C ALA A 65 -6.52 -9.45 -8.25
N SER A 66 -7.16 -8.49 -7.62
CA SER A 66 -6.54 -7.68 -6.55
C SER A 66 -7.20 -8.00 -5.22
N LEU A 67 -6.40 -8.18 -4.15
CA LEU A 67 -6.92 -8.32 -2.80
C LEU A 67 -7.56 -7.00 -2.34
N MET A 68 -8.74 -7.10 -1.76
CA MET A 68 -9.40 -5.94 -1.14
C MET A 68 -8.70 -5.59 0.16
N ALA A 69 -8.49 -4.30 0.40
CA ALA A 69 -8.00 -3.78 1.68
C ALA A 69 -9.10 -3.04 2.43
N VAL A 70 -9.03 -3.09 3.76
CA VAL A 70 -9.86 -2.28 4.67
C VAL A 70 -8.97 -1.35 5.46
N SER A 71 -9.47 -0.16 5.78
CA SER A 71 -8.74 0.83 6.59
C SER A 71 -9.29 0.86 8.00
N ASN A 72 -8.40 0.99 8.98
CA ASN A 72 -8.80 1.31 10.35
C ASN A 72 -9.08 2.81 10.52
N LYS A 73 -9.45 3.24 11.72
CA LYS A 73 -9.75 4.66 12.04
C LYS A 73 -8.56 5.59 11.84
N ASP A 74 -7.34 5.06 11.93
CA ASP A 74 -6.09 5.80 11.79
C ASP A 74 -5.60 5.83 10.33
N GLY A 75 -6.35 5.24 9.39
CA GLY A 75 -6.03 5.17 7.97
C GLY A 75 -5.08 4.03 7.59
N ALA A 76 -4.61 3.22 8.54
CA ALA A 76 -3.79 2.06 8.23
C ALA A 76 -4.61 0.97 7.53
N LYS A 77 -4.06 0.41 6.45
CA LYS A 77 -4.72 -0.58 5.60
C LYS A 77 -4.36 -2.00 6.02
N PHE A 78 -5.34 -2.91 5.95
CA PHE A 78 -5.17 -4.33 6.26
C PHE A 78 -5.90 -5.18 5.22
N PHE A 79 -5.38 -6.37 4.91
CA PHE A 79 -6.14 -7.34 4.15
C PHE A 79 -7.03 -8.14 5.09
N PRO A 80 -8.35 -8.17 4.86
CA PRO A 80 -9.25 -9.02 5.64
C PRO A 80 -9.03 -10.50 5.29
N ALA A 81 -9.02 -11.34 6.32
CA ALA A 81 -8.81 -12.77 6.24
C ALA A 81 -9.91 -13.48 7.05
N PHE A 82 -10.71 -14.34 6.42
CA PHE A 82 -11.81 -14.99 7.09
C PHE A 82 -11.53 -16.48 7.30
N THR A 83 -11.80 -16.96 8.51
CA THR A 83 -11.58 -18.37 8.90
C THR A 83 -12.52 -19.33 8.19
N ASP A 84 -13.68 -18.85 7.78
CA ASP A 84 -14.71 -19.59 7.07
C ASP A 84 -15.69 -18.66 6.38
N TRP A 85 -16.64 -19.25 5.62
CA TRP A 85 -17.63 -18.51 4.85
C TRP A 85 -18.65 -17.75 5.72
N LEU A 86 -18.96 -18.25 6.93
CA LEU A 86 -19.91 -17.58 7.80
C LEU A 86 -19.33 -16.29 8.37
N GLU A 87 -18.05 -16.29 8.74
CA GLU A 87 -17.34 -15.09 9.16
C GLU A 87 -17.26 -14.03 8.04
N PHE A 88 -17.05 -14.47 6.80
CA PHE A 88 -17.10 -13.56 5.64
C PHE A 88 -18.50 -12.93 5.48
N LEU A 89 -19.58 -13.72 5.58
CA LEU A 89 -20.95 -13.21 5.44
C LEU A 89 -21.35 -12.26 6.58
N LYS A 90 -20.83 -12.45 7.79
CA LYS A 90 -21.03 -11.49 8.89
C LYS A 90 -20.43 -10.11 8.58
N TRP A 91 -19.29 -10.08 7.88
CA TRP A 91 -18.62 -8.85 7.50
C TRP A 91 -19.29 -8.17 6.29
N LYS A 92 -19.57 -8.94 5.26
CA LYS A 92 -20.21 -8.49 4.04
C LYS A 92 -21.28 -9.50 3.67
N ASN A 93 -22.54 -9.14 3.84
CA ASN A 93 -23.68 -10.00 3.52
C ASN A 93 -23.89 -10.05 1.98
N ASP A 94 -22.90 -10.56 1.28
CA ASP A 94 -22.86 -10.67 -0.17
C ASP A 94 -22.41 -12.09 -0.55
N PRO A 95 -23.39 -12.99 -0.79
CA PRO A 95 -23.09 -14.38 -1.10
C PRO A 95 -22.46 -14.58 -2.49
N ASP A 96 -22.49 -13.57 -3.35
CA ASP A 96 -21.96 -13.62 -4.70
C ASP A 96 -20.62 -12.86 -4.85
N ALA A 97 -20.06 -12.38 -3.74
CA ALA A 97 -18.77 -11.70 -3.74
C ALA A 97 -17.65 -12.61 -4.26
N ASP A 98 -16.77 -12.01 -5.03
CA ASP A 98 -15.56 -12.69 -5.49
C ASP A 98 -14.59 -12.88 -4.34
N THR A 99 -14.15 -14.11 -4.15
CA THR A 99 -13.21 -14.48 -3.09
C THR A 99 -12.20 -15.49 -3.60
N MET A 100 -11.05 -15.52 -2.95
CA MET A 100 -10.04 -16.56 -3.18
C MET A 100 -9.61 -17.19 -1.86
N VAL A 101 -9.05 -18.39 -1.96
CA VAL A 101 -8.40 -19.04 -0.83
C VAL A 101 -6.93 -18.62 -0.83
N ILE A 102 -6.46 -18.18 0.32
CA ILE A 102 -5.09 -17.73 0.49
C ILE A 102 -4.53 -18.26 1.82
N THR A 103 -3.32 -18.79 1.80
CA THR A 103 -2.64 -19.26 3.01
C THR A 103 -1.94 -18.10 3.72
N PHE A 104 -1.60 -18.29 5.00
CA PHE A 104 -0.78 -17.31 5.73
C PHE A 104 0.55 -17.03 5.01
N ASP A 105 1.18 -18.06 4.47
CA ASP A 105 2.44 -17.93 3.72
C ASP A 105 2.30 -17.08 2.47
N GLN A 106 1.18 -17.20 1.75
CA GLN A 106 0.89 -16.36 0.58
C GLN A 106 0.65 -14.90 0.98
N TYR A 107 -0.04 -14.64 2.11
CA TYR A 107 -0.15 -13.29 2.66
C TYR A 107 1.23 -12.72 3.00
N CYS A 108 2.10 -13.49 3.66
CA CYS A 108 3.47 -13.08 3.94
C CYS A 108 4.24 -12.78 2.64
N GLY A 109 4.12 -13.64 1.63
CA GLY A 109 4.76 -13.46 0.33
C GLY A 109 4.30 -12.20 -0.42
N ILE A 110 3.10 -11.71 -0.15
CA ILE A 110 2.58 -10.45 -0.71
C ILE A 110 3.01 -9.26 0.16
N LEU A 111 2.73 -9.34 1.47
CA LEU A 111 2.86 -8.21 2.39
C LEU A 111 4.31 -7.85 2.75
N LEU A 112 5.21 -8.84 2.79
CA LEU A 112 6.61 -8.62 3.13
C LEU A 112 7.46 -8.16 1.92
N LYS A 113 6.85 -7.98 0.74
CA LYS A 113 7.51 -7.34 -0.40
C LYS A 113 7.63 -5.84 -0.18
N GLN A 114 8.73 -5.27 -0.66
CA GLN A 114 8.92 -3.81 -0.62
C GLN A 114 7.83 -3.08 -1.41
N GLY A 115 7.41 -1.93 -0.91
CA GLY A 115 6.45 -1.04 -1.60
C GLY A 115 4.97 -1.37 -1.41
N VAL A 116 4.62 -2.43 -0.64
CA VAL A 116 3.21 -2.74 -0.35
C VAL A 116 2.71 -1.85 0.79
N ASP A 117 1.80 -0.91 0.49
CA ASP A 117 1.18 0.02 1.45
C ASP A 117 -0.02 -0.64 2.17
N VAL A 118 0.22 -1.79 2.81
CA VAL A 118 -0.76 -2.50 3.65
C VAL A 118 -0.02 -2.97 4.91
N SER A 119 -0.56 -2.69 6.09
CA SER A 119 0.12 -2.87 7.38
C SER A 119 0.07 -4.30 7.95
N GLY A 120 -0.70 -5.19 7.33
CA GLY A 120 -0.86 -6.56 7.80
C GLY A 120 -2.18 -7.19 7.36
N ILE A 121 -2.63 -8.20 8.12
CA ILE A 121 -3.94 -8.83 7.93
C ILE A 121 -4.83 -8.58 9.15
N VAL A 122 -6.13 -8.60 8.94
CA VAL A 122 -7.13 -8.61 10.01
C VAL A 122 -8.03 -9.85 9.87
N ILE A 123 -8.03 -10.70 10.89
CA ILE A 123 -8.78 -11.96 10.90
C ILE A 123 -10.15 -11.71 11.51
N ASN A 124 -11.20 -12.11 10.78
CA ASN A 124 -12.61 -11.96 11.16
C ASN A 124 -12.95 -10.56 11.68
N PRO A 125 -12.82 -9.50 10.84
CA PRO A 125 -12.95 -8.10 11.27
C PRO A 125 -14.33 -7.74 11.86
N ALA A 126 -15.37 -8.53 11.55
CA ALA A 126 -16.72 -8.27 12.06
C ALA A 126 -16.94 -8.73 13.52
N GLU A 127 -16.18 -9.73 14.01
CA GLU A 127 -16.43 -10.35 15.30
C GLU A 127 -15.18 -10.46 16.17
N THR A 128 -14.19 -11.24 15.73
CA THR A 128 -12.99 -11.53 16.53
C THR A 128 -11.94 -10.43 16.42
N ASN A 129 -11.81 -9.85 15.25
CA ASN A 129 -10.98 -8.68 14.91
C ASN A 129 -9.52 -8.80 15.39
N ILE A 130 -8.85 -9.92 15.06
CA ILE A 130 -7.43 -10.11 15.39
C ILE A 130 -6.57 -9.51 14.28
N VAL A 131 -5.72 -8.57 14.66
CA VAL A 131 -4.79 -7.89 13.74
C VAL A 131 -3.41 -8.49 13.87
N ILE A 132 -2.86 -8.98 12.76
CA ILE A 132 -1.46 -9.42 12.64
C ILE A 132 -0.73 -8.44 11.74
N ARG A 133 0.16 -7.65 12.33
CA ARG A 133 0.96 -6.66 11.61
C ARG A 133 2.12 -7.30 10.86
N LYS A 134 2.68 -6.60 9.86
CA LYS A 134 3.82 -7.06 9.06
C LYS A 134 5.01 -7.50 9.91
N GLU A 135 5.31 -6.76 10.96
CA GLU A 135 6.42 -7.03 11.88
C GLU A 135 6.24 -8.40 12.54
N LYS A 136 5.03 -8.69 13.01
CA LYS A 136 4.71 -10.00 13.61
C LYS A 136 4.70 -11.12 12.57
N MET A 137 4.24 -10.85 11.36
CA MET A 137 4.29 -11.81 10.25
C MET A 137 5.74 -12.16 9.87
N ALA A 138 6.63 -11.18 9.85
CA ALA A 138 8.06 -11.38 9.60
C ALA A 138 8.70 -12.24 10.71
N GLU A 139 8.40 -11.93 11.97
CA GLU A 139 8.85 -12.72 13.13
C GLU A 139 8.40 -14.18 13.01
N MET A 140 7.12 -14.42 12.70
CA MET A 140 6.55 -15.76 12.54
C MET A 140 7.20 -16.56 11.41
N LYS A 141 7.71 -15.88 10.38
CA LYS A 141 8.44 -16.50 9.26
C LYS A 141 9.92 -16.72 9.55
N GLY A 142 10.43 -16.27 10.72
CA GLY A 142 11.86 -16.30 11.02
C GLY A 142 12.67 -15.42 10.06
N VAL A 143 11.96 -14.62 9.25
CA VAL A 143 12.54 -13.46 8.61
C VAL A 143 12.66 -12.48 9.76
N SER A 144 13.89 -12.24 10.24
CA SER A 144 14.09 -11.06 11.09
C SER A 144 13.34 -9.96 10.38
N PRO A 145 12.39 -9.25 11.03
CA PRO A 145 12.06 -7.95 10.53
C PRO A 145 13.45 -7.37 10.38
N GLU A 146 13.88 -7.10 9.12
CA GLU A 146 15.07 -6.25 8.97
C GLU A 146 14.79 -5.19 9.98
N ALA A 147 15.51 -5.31 11.10
CA ALA A 147 15.29 -4.47 12.26
C ALA A 147 15.07 -3.15 11.62
N GLU A 148 13.93 -2.48 11.95
CA GLU A 148 13.89 -1.08 11.64
C GLU A 148 15.20 -0.56 12.19
N GLN A 149 16.23 -0.78 11.40
CA GLN A 149 17.43 -0.02 11.49
C GLN A 149 16.86 1.36 11.39
N PRO A 150 17.03 2.19 12.45
CA PRO A 150 16.42 3.51 12.53
C PRO A 150 16.44 4.02 11.11
N GLN A 151 15.31 3.98 10.42
CA GLN A 151 15.09 3.88 8.97
C GLN A 151 16.37 4.32 8.29
N GLU A 152 17.17 3.40 7.73
CA GLU A 152 18.23 3.81 6.82
C GLU A 152 17.50 4.73 5.88
N ALA A 153 17.75 6.01 6.09
CA ALA A 153 17.01 7.11 5.49
C ALA A 153 16.73 6.70 4.06
N PRO A 154 15.48 6.46 3.66
CA PRO A 154 15.03 5.60 2.57
C PRO A 154 16.05 5.68 1.48
N LYS A 155 16.64 4.55 1.03
CA LYS A 155 17.79 4.52 0.10
C LYS A 155 17.52 5.59 -0.90
N LYS A 156 18.19 6.75 -0.73
CA LYS A 156 17.83 7.97 -1.44
C LYS A 156 17.81 7.56 -2.89
N ASN A 157 16.63 7.40 -3.46
CA ASN A 157 16.51 7.15 -4.89
C ASN A 157 17.45 8.18 -5.48
N ASN A 158 18.45 7.76 -6.22
CA ASN A 158 19.52 8.62 -6.71
C ASN A 158 18.94 9.51 -7.82
N ILE A 159 17.82 10.18 -7.47
CA ILE A 159 17.08 11.09 -8.32
C ILE A 159 17.98 12.28 -8.52
N LEU A 160 18.50 12.41 -9.74
CA LEU A 160 19.36 13.52 -10.10
C LEU A 160 18.54 14.80 -10.11
N PRO A 161 18.82 15.74 -9.18
CA PRO A 161 18.15 17.03 -9.17
C PRO A 161 18.61 17.85 -10.39
N LEU A 162 17.63 18.37 -11.12
CA LEU A 162 17.86 19.30 -12.21
C LEU A 162 17.45 20.71 -11.77
N PHE A 163 18.15 21.70 -12.28
CA PHE A 163 17.76 23.12 -12.17
C PHE A 163 17.49 23.67 -10.76
N GLY A 164 18.24 23.26 -9.74
CA GLY A 164 18.17 23.84 -8.40
C GLY A 164 17.00 23.34 -7.54
N CYS A 165 16.48 22.12 -7.81
CA CYS A 165 15.50 21.44 -6.94
C CYS A 165 15.94 21.29 -5.50
N GLU A 166 17.26 21.24 -5.25
CA GLU A 166 17.86 21.11 -3.91
C GLU A 166 17.48 22.27 -2.97
N LYS A 167 17.17 23.44 -3.56
CA LYS A 167 16.79 24.65 -2.80
C LYS A 167 15.29 24.79 -2.58
N VAL A 168 14.48 23.84 -3.12
CA VAL A 168 13.02 23.90 -2.96
C VAL A 168 12.66 23.41 -1.56
N THR A 169 12.07 24.30 -0.77
CA THR A 169 11.51 24.02 0.54
C THR A 169 10.20 24.79 0.69
N ASN A 170 9.20 24.19 1.31
CA ASN A 170 7.87 24.78 1.47
C ASN A 170 7.35 24.60 2.90
N PRO A 171 7.99 25.20 3.91
CA PRO A 171 7.56 25.06 5.30
C PRO A 171 6.13 25.58 5.53
N GLU A 172 5.72 26.63 4.82
CA GLU A 172 4.38 27.21 4.92
C GLU A 172 3.30 26.23 4.43
N VAL A 173 3.57 25.49 3.37
CA VAL A 173 2.65 24.46 2.85
C VAL A 173 2.49 23.32 3.86
N ILE A 174 3.59 22.88 4.49
CA ILE A 174 3.57 21.81 5.49
C ILE A 174 2.73 22.25 6.71
N VAL A 175 2.96 23.46 7.23
CA VAL A 175 2.20 24.02 8.35
C VAL A 175 0.71 24.17 7.99
N ALA A 176 0.39 24.67 6.79
CA ALA A 176 -0.97 24.84 6.33
C ALA A 176 -1.69 23.48 6.14
N ALA A 177 -0.98 22.46 5.64
CA ALA A 177 -1.51 21.10 5.51
C ALA A 177 -1.83 20.47 6.87
N ASP A 178 -0.93 20.62 7.86
CA ASP A 178 -1.16 20.12 9.21
C ASP A 178 -2.32 20.85 9.91
N ARG A 179 -2.47 22.14 9.66
CA ARG A 179 -3.62 22.89 10.14
C ARG A 179 -4.92 22.41 9.50
N LEU A 180 -4.92 22.19 8.19
CA LEU A 180 -6.10 21.69 7.47
C LEU A 180 -6.53 20.30 7.96
N ARG A 181 -5.56 19.41 8.25
CA ARG A 181 -5.87 18.07 8.81
C ARG A 181 -6.53 18.15 10.18
N ARG A 182 -6.13 19.12 11.02
CA ARG A 182 -6.65 19.27 12.39
C ARG A 182 -7.99 19.99 12.43
N GLU A 183 -8.13 21.06 11.68
CA GLU A 183 -9.29 21.97 11.78
C GLU A 183 -10.38 21.67 10.75
N ASN A 184 -10.01 21.17 9.55
CA ASN A 184 -10.89 20.87 8.42
C ASN A 184 -12.00 21.88 8.17
N ASN A 185 -11.69 23.18 8.31
CA ASN A 185 -12.60 24.29 8.13
C ASN A 185 -12.23 25.14 6.90
N GLU A 186 -13.13 26.04 6.50
CA GLU A 186 -12.92 26.91 5.35
C GLU A 186 -11.71 27.84 5.48
N PRO A 187 -11.44 28.49 6.62
CA PRO A 187 -10.22 29.27 6.80
C PRO A 187 -8.94 28.46 6.63
N ALA A 188 -8.89 27.23 7.12
CA ALA A 188 -7.72 26.35 6.95
C ALA A 188 -7.54 25.95 5.49
N ARG A 189 -8.62 25.69 4.74
CA ARG A 189 -8.58 25.42 3.29
C ARG A 189 -8.04 26.62 2.52
N ASN A 190 -8.54 27.80 2.79
CA ASN A 190 -8.09 29.04 2.14
C ASN A 190 -6.61 29.30 2.43
N ASN A 191 -6.17 29.09 3.67
CA ASN A 191 -4.76 29.21 4.04
C ASN A 191 -3.88 28.20 3.28
N MET A 192 -4.34 26.95 3.11
CA MET A 192 -3.64 25.94 2.32
C MET A 192 -3.51 26.35 0.84
N PHE A 193 -4.59 26.86 0.23
CA PHE A 193 -4.55 27.34 -1.16
C PHE A 193 -3.60 28.52 -1.34
N GLU A 194 -3.59 29.48 -0.42
CA GLU A 194 -2.65 30.61 -0.47
C GLU A 194 -1.19 30.18 -0.30
N ALA A 195 -0.92 29.21 0.58
CA ALA A 195 0.41 28.64 0.74
C ALA A 195 0.87 27.92 -0.53
N MET A 196 -0.01 27.10 -1.12
CA MET A 196 0.28 26.39 -2.38
C MET A 196 0.55 27.33 -3.54
N ARG A 197 -0.20 28.42 -3.66
CA ARG A 197 -0.08 29.39 -4.74
C ARG A 197 1.28 30.13 -4.76
N LYS A 198 1.92 30.24 -3.60
CA LYS A 198 3.24 30.88 -3.43
C LYS A 198 4.39 29.88 -3.44
N ALA A 199 4.07 28.61 -3.36
CA ALA A 199 5.05 27.54 -3.23
C ALA A 199 5.74 27.22 -4.56
N ARG A 200 6.97 26.71 -4.45
CA ARG A 200 7.66 26.03 -5.54
C ARG A 200 7.69 24.55 -5.21
N PHE A 201 7.27 23.73 -6.13
CA PHE A 201 7.22 22.28 -5.93
C PHE A 201 8.33 21.59 -6.73
N VAL A 202 8.58 20.32 -6.39
CA VAL A 202 9.43 19.43 -7.18
C VAL A 202 8.54 18.43 -7.87
N ALA A 203 8.64 18.32 -9.18
CA ALA A 203 7.91 17.35 -9.98
C ALA A 203 8.85 16.26 -10.52
N PRO A 204 8.44 14.98 -10.53
CA PRO A 204 9.17 13.92 -11.19
C PRO A 204 8.93 13.95 -12.70
N VAL A 205 10.01 13.80 -13.47
CA VAL A 205 9.97 13.71 -14.92
C VAL A 205 10.80 12.54 -15.42
N LEU A 206 10.36 11.92 -16.51
CA LEU A 206 11.18 11.03 -17.30
C LEU A 206 11.92 11.87 -18.34
N MET A 207 13.22 11.79 -18.34
CA MET A 207 14.06 12.55 -19.28
C MET A 207 15.27 11.71 -19.67
N GLU A 208 15.46 11.52 -20.94
CA GLU A 208 16.70 10.99 -21.46
C GLU A 208 17.73 12.12 -21.59
N VAL A 209 18.74 12.10 -20.74
CA VAL A 209 19.87 13.01 -20.82
C VAL A 209 20.98 12.29 -21.60
N PRO A 210 21.50 12.87 -22.68
CA PRO A 210 22.65 12.30 -23.38
C PRO A 210 23.84 12.08 -22.43
N LYS A 211 24.51 10.95 -22.57
CA LYS A 211 25.60 10.51 -21.66
C LYS A 211 26.83 11.45 -21.66
N GLU A 212 26.98 12.28 -22.69
CA GLU A 212 28.09 13.21 -22.84
C GLU A 212 27.56 14.61 -23.15
N VAL A 213 27.37 15.41 -22.10
CA VAL A 213 27.07 16.84 -22.22
C VAL A 213 28.22 17.62 -21.63
N LYS A 214 28.86 18.46 -22.41
CA LYS A 214 29.91 19.37 -21.93
C LYS A 214 29.30 20.53 -21.14
N ALA A 215 29.99 20.94 -20.07
CA ALA A 215 29.53 22.06 -19.25
C ALA A 215 29.32 23.33 -20.12
N GLY A 216 28.08 23.86 -20.09
CA GLY A 216 27.68 25.04 -20.89
C GLY A 216 26.98 24.74 -22.21
N GLU A 217 26.86 23.50 -22.64
CA GLU A 217 26.15 23.12 -23.85
C GLU A 217 24.63 23.09 -23.61
N LYS A 218 23.87 23.72 -24.53
CA LYS A 218 22.40 23.66 -24.47
C LYS A 218 21.93 22.38 -25.13
N VAL A 219 21.35 21.49 -24.36
CA VAL A 219 20.76 20.23 -24.81
C VAL A 219 19.25 20.36 -24.87
N ASN A 220 18.68 20.08 -26.05
CA ASN A 220 17.23 19.90 -26.17
C ASN A 220 16.86 18.51 -25.67
N ALA A 221 16.44 18.42 -24.42
CA ALA A 221 15.92 17.18 -23.85
C ALA A 221 14.39 17.26 -23.77
N GLN A 222 13.72 16.23 -24.25
CA GLN A 222 12.27 16.07 -24.03
C GLN A 222 12.05 15.52 -22.63
N ALA A 223 11.21 16.19 -21.85
CA ALA A 223 10.83 15.77 -20.53
C ALA A 223 9.35 15.39 -20.52
N GLU A 224 9.03 14.20 -20.05
CA GLU A 224 7.67 13.75 -19.84
C GLU A 224 7.35 13.77 -18.34
N PHE A 225 6.26 14.48 -17.97
CA PHE A 225 5.79 14.48 -16.59
C PHE A 225 5.15 13.14 -16.24
N ILE A 226 5.51 12.62 -15.08
CA ILE A 226 4.90 11.39 -14.56
C ILE A 226 3.49 11.72 -14.09
N MET A 227 2.52 10.96 -14.58
CA MET A 227 1.12 11.12 -14.22
C MET A 227 0.65 9.89 -13.42
N LEU A 228 -0.05 10.12 -12.33
CA LEU A 228 -0.73 9.09 -11.55
C LEU A 228 -2.18 8.96 -11.98
N ASN A 229 -2.67 7.74 -12.10
CA ASN A 229 -4.08 7.47 -12.35
C ASN A 229 -4.78 7.16 -11.01
N HIS A 230 -5.83 7.91 -10.68
CA HIS A 230 -6.64 7.68 -9.49
C HIS A 230 -8.11 8.00 -9.81
N GLU A 231 -9.01 7.07 -9.52
CA GLU A 231 -10.46 7.22 -9.73
C GLU A 231 -10.86 7.76 -11.13
N GLY A 232 -10.15 7.29 -12.17
CA GLY A 232 -10.39 7.71 -13.56
C GLY A 232 -9.82 9.09 -13.93
N GLY A 233 -9.20 9.80 -12.99
CA GLY A 233 -8.48 11.06 -13.22
C GLY A 233 -6.97 10.85 -13.35
N LYS A 234 -6.32 11.76 -14.10
CA LYS A 234 -4.85 11.83 -14.21
C LYS A 234 -4.35 12.99 -13.34
N TYR A 235 -3.41 12.69 -12.45
CA TYR A 235 -2.86 13.66 -11.50
C TYR A 235 -1.34 13.70 -11.62
N MET A 236 -0.78 14.90 -11.61
CA MET A 236 0.66 15.10 -11.55
C MET A 236 1.09 15.15 -10.08
N PRO A 237 1.98 14.25 -9.62
CA PRO A 237 2.49 14.30 -8.25
C PRO A 237 3.44 15.49 -8.09
N LEU A 238 3.24 16.27 -7.03
CA LEU A 238 4.09 17.39 -6.66
C LEU A 238 4.62 17.22 -5.24
N PHE A 239 5.90 17.49 -5.04
CA PHE A 239 6.57 17.30 -3.77
C PHE A 239 7.03 18.64 -3.19
N THR A 240 6.90 18.79 -1.88
CA THR A 240 7.28 20.02 -1.17
C THR A 240 8.79 20.23 -1.09
N SER A 241 9.57 19.18 -1.34
CA SER A 241 11.03 19.21 -1.39
C SER A 241 11.59 18.04 -2.19
N LEU A 242 12.88 18.13 -2.54
CA LEU A 242 13.60 17.02 -3.18
C LEU A 242 13.66 15.79 -2.24
N SER A 243 13.81 15.99 -0.94
CA SER A 243 13.85 14.89 0.03
C SER A 243 12.53 14.12 0.11
N GLU A 244 11.40 14.78 -0.08
CA GLU A 244 10.10 14.11 -0.14
C GLU A 244 9.95 13.31 -1.44
N LEU A 245 10.41 13.84 -2.57
CA LEU A 245 10.44 13.09 -3.82
C LEU A 245 11.36 11.85 -3.72
N GLN A 246 12.51 11.97 -3.06
CA GLN A 246 13.44 10.84 -2.88
C GLN A 246 12.88 9.69 -2.04
N LYS A 247 11.88 9.93 -1.20
CA LYS A 247 11.14 8.91 -0.43
C LYS A 247 10.08 8.21 -1.28
N TRP A 248 9.71 8.79 -2.42
CA TRP A 248 8.66 8.25 -3.27
C TRP A 248 9.19 7.16 -4.20
N ASN A 249 8.55 6.00 -4.18
CA ASN A 249 8.97 4.82 -4.96
C ASN A 249 8.19 4.66 -6.29
N GLY A 250 7.38 5.63 -6.66
CA GLY A 250 6.53 5.53 -7.86
C GLY A 250 7.29 5.56 -9.19
N ALA A 251 8.51 6.10 -9.22
CA ALA A 251 9.37 6.10 -10.40
C ALA A 251 10.85 6.29 -9.99
N PRO A 252 11.59 5.21 -9.69
CA PRO A 252 12.95 5.27 -9.16
C PRO A 252 13.98 5.91 -10.09
N ASP A 253 13.74 5.87 -11.40
CA ASP A 253 14.67 6.41 -12.42
C ASP A 253 14.29 7.83 -12.91
N CYS A 254 13.35 8.50 -12.25
CA CYS A 254 12.94 9.84 -12.64
C CYS A 254 14.02 10.88 -12.35
N LYS A 255 13.91 12.04 -13.01
CA LYS A 255 14.65 13.27 -12.67
C LYS A 255 13.73 14.22 -11.92
N ALA A 256 14.31 15.17 -11.19
CA ALA A 256 13.56 16.16 -10.45
C ALA A 256 13.65 17.53 -11.12
N VAL A 257 12.50 18.18 -11.33
CA VAL A 257 12.44 19.56 -11.86
C VAL A 257 11.63 20.46 -10.94
N PRO A 258 12.04 21.75 -10.74
CA PRO A 258 11.25 22.68 -9.96
C PRO A 258 10.05 23.17 -10.75
N MET A 259 8.89 23.31 -10.08
CA MET A 259 7.64 23.84 -10.62
C MET A 259 7.15 25.02 -9.75
N SER A 260 6.65 26.06 -10.35
CA SER A 260 6.07 27.26 -9.67
C SER A 260 4.68 27.54 -10.22
#